data_5700cb73fb33a166fe1c9551defe8f2c
#
_entry.id   5700cb73fb33a166fe1c9551defe8f2c
#
_cell.length_a   1.000
_cell.length_b   1.000
_cell.length_c   1.000
_cell.angle_alpha   90.00
_cell.angle_beta   90.00
_cell.angle_gamma   90.00
#
_symmetry.space_group_name_H-M   'P 1'
#
loop_
_entity.id
_entity.type
_entity.pdbx_description
1 polymer ?
#
loop_
_entity_poly.entity_id
_entity_poly.type
_entity_poly.pdbx_seq_one_letter_code
_entity_poly.pdbx_strand_id
1 'polypeptide(L)'
;WEDDLAALEPGSVVIWNSDTKKKTVDREDIVSYPVPMSSLARKINPKIAKLVTNIIYVGVLAELLGIDQACLESAVAKQFKGKATAVELNITALGLGRDHCKEHLTKSDPYAVEPREVTTPQFFIEGNEAAALGSHYGGVQLLAWYPITPSSSLAEGIISYIPRLRTDDEGNANMAVIQAEDELAAAGMVLGAGWAGGRGMTATSGPGISLMQEFIGLAYFAEIPSVFWDVVRVGPSTGLPTRTQQSDISMLYEGSHGDTQHIVLIPGTVEECFEYGWRAFDYAERFQTPVFGMSDLDLGMNRWACSGFTYPDQPMDRG
;
A
#
# COMPACT_ATOMS: atom_id res chain seq x y z
N TRP A 1 14.29 -19.32 -10.61
CA TRP A 1 15.58 -18.80 -11.07
C TRP A 1 15.82 -19.06 -12.55
N GLU A 2 15.74 -20.31 -13.01
CA GLU A 2 15.93 -20.65 -14.43
C GLU A 2 14.81 -20.01 -15.28
N ASP A 3 13.57 -20.12 -14.82
CA ASP A 3 12.42 -19.49 -15.46
C ASP A 3 12.52 -17.95 -15.44
N ASP A 4 12.98 -17.37 -14.32
CA ASP A 4 13.19 -15.93 -14.19
C ASP A 4 14.24 -15.44 -15.20
N LEU A 5 15.37 -16.19 -15.33
CA LEU A 5 16.40 -15.85 -16.31
C LEU A 5 15.92 -16.03 -17.75
N ALA A 6 15.13 -17.06 -18.02
CA ALA A 6 14.57 -17.30 -19.35
C ALA A 6 13.59 -16.18 -19.80
N ALA A 7 12.89 -15.57 -18.85
CA ALA A 7 11.94 -14.49 -19.11
C ALA A 7 12.60 -13.12 -19.38
N LEU A 8 13.92 -12.99 -19.14
CA LEU A 8 14.62 -11.72 -19.38
C LEU A 8 14.85 -11.48 -20.87
N GLU A 9 14.60 -10.26 -21.30
CA GLU A 9 14.90 -9.81 -22.64
C GLU A 9 16.40 -9.53 -22.84
N PRO A 10 16.93 -9.63 -24.06
CA PRO A 10 18.30 -9.22 -24.38
C PRO A 10 18.57 -7.76 -23.92
N GLY A 11 19.73 -7.52 -23.34
CA GLY A 11 20.09 -6.22 -22.76
C GLY A 11 19.62 -5.99 -21.33
N SER A 12 18.87 -6.92 -20.74
CA SER A 12 18.48 -6.85 -19.33
C SER A 12 19.68 -6.88 -18.40
N VAL A 13 19.50 -6.32 -17.20
CA VAL A 13 20.53 -6.31 -16.14
C VAL A 13 20.07 -7.15 -14.95
N VAL A 14 20.93 -8.03 -14.48
CA VAL A 14 20.70 -8.88 -13.30
C VAL A 14 21.72 -8.62 -12.22
N ILE A 15 21.26 -8.18 -11.06
CA ILE A 15 22.05 -8.10 -9.84
C ILE A 15 21.61 -9.23 -8.93
N TRP A 16 22.54 -10.10 -8.56
CA TRP A 16 22.18 -11.33 -7.83
C TRP A 16 23.15 -11.70 -6.73
N ASN A 17 22.67 -12.46 -5.73
CA ASN A 17 23.51 -12.91 -4.62
C ASN A 17 24.32 -14.14 -5.02
N SER A 18 25.60 -13.95 -5.30
CA SER A 18 26.54 -15.02 -5.72
C SER A 18 26.86 -16.04 -4.63
N ASP A 19 26.50 -15.78 -3.36
CA ASP A 19 26.60 -16.78 -2.28
C ASP A 19 25.53 -17.89 -2.39
N THR A 20 24.54 -17.72 -3.27
CA THR A 20 23.48 -18.72 -3.44
C THR A 20 24.01 -19.91 -4.25
N LYS A 21 24.11 -21.06 -3.61
CA LYS A 21 24.64 -22.29 -4.22
C LYS A 21 23.84 -22.67 -5.48
N LYS A 22 24.55 -23.13 -6.53
CA LYS A 22 23.99 -23.62 -7.80
C LYS A 22 23.25 -22.58 -8.65
N LYS A 23 23.51 -21.29 -8.45
CA LYS A 23 22.98 -20.25 -9.33
C LYS A 23 24.13 -19.64 -10.11
N THR A 24 24.00 -19.62 -11.42
CA THR A 24 24.91 -18.98 -12.38
C THR A 24 24.07 -18.19 -13.38
N VAL A 25 24.68 -17.26 -14.07
CA VAL A 25 24.06 -16.52 -15.18
C VAL A 25 24.95 -16.80 -16.39
N ASP A 26 24.52 -17.75 -17.22
CA ASP A 26 25.27 -18.24 -18.40
C ASP A 26 24.65 -17.67 -19.69
N ARG A 27 24.24 -16.37 -19.66
CA ARG A 27 23.68 -15.64 -20.79
C ARG A 27 24.58 -14.46 -21.15
N GLU A 28 25.08 -14.44 -22.40
CA GLU A 28 25.97 -13.38 -22.93
C GLU A 28 25.19 -12.14 -23.38
N ASP A 29 23.88 -12.27 -23.58
CA ASP A 29 22.99 -11.20 -24.06
C ASP A 29 22.41 -10.33 -22.95
N ILE A 30 22.78 -10.58 -21.67
CA ILE A 30 22.38 -9.79 -20.50
C ILE A 30 23.59 -9.37 -19.69
N VAL A 31 23.47 -8.25 -18.97
CA VAL A 31 24.51 -7.76 -18.05
C VAL A 31 24.31 -8.40 -16.67
N SER A 32 25.35 -9.05 -16.14
CA SER A 32 25.29 -9.76 -14.86
C SER A 32 26.24 -9.14 -13.83
N TYR A 33 25.71 -8.78 -12.68
CA TYR A 33 26.44 -8.27 -11.52
C TYR A 33 26.33 -9.25 -10.33
N PRO A 34 27.28 -10.20 -10.19
CA PRO A 34 27.32 -11.10 -9.05
C PRO A 34 27.84 -10.38 -7.81
N VAL A 35 27.12 -10.45 -6.70
CA VAL A 35 27.48 -9.82 -5.42
C VAL A 35 27.38 -10.85 -4.31
N PRO A 36 28.44 -11.07 -3.48
CA PRO A 36 28.39 -12.00 -2.36
C PRO A 36 27.68 -11.38 -1.14
N MET A 37 26.40 -11.05 -1.31
CA MET A 37 25.61 -10.26 -0.35
C MET A 37 25.55 -10.88 1.04
N SER A 38 25.39 -12.21 1.10
CA SER A 38 25.32 -12.92 2.39
C SER A 38 26.67 -12.96 3.11
N SER A 39 27.78 -13.03 2.36
CA SER A 39 29.14 -12.97 2.92
C SER A 39 29.46 -11.58 3.41
N LEU A 40 29.09 -10.53 2.67
CA LEU A 40 29.23 -9.14 3.09
C LEU A 40 28.42 -8.87 4.36
N ALA A 41 27.16 -9.30 4.42
CA ALA A 41 26.31 -9.14 5.59
C ALA A 41 26.88 -9.81 6.86
N ARG A 42 27.50 -10.99 6.71
CA ARG A 42 28.16 -11.68 7.83
C ARG A 42 29.37 -10.93 8.39
N LYS A 43 30.06 -10.08 7.57
CA LYS A 43 31.14 -9.21 8.08
C LYS A 43 30.64 -8.18 9.09
N ILE A 44 29.39 -7.73 8.99
CA ILE A 44 28.78 -6.81 9.96
C ILE A 44 28.47 -7.56 11.25
N ASN A 45 27.60 -8.54 11.17
CA ASN A 45 27.22 -9.39 12.30
C ASN A 45 26.50 -10.67 11.79
N PRO A 46 27.06 -11.86 12.03
CA PRO A 46 26.47 -13.11 11.57
C PRO A 46 25.04 -13.37 12.07
N LYS A 47 24.68 -12.86 13.26
CA LYS A 47 23.36 -13.08 13.87
C LYS A 47 22.25 -12.32 13.17
N ILE A 48 22.57 -11.17 12.60
CA ILE A 48 21.58 -10.27 11.95
C ILE A 48 21.81 -10.16 10.44
N ALA A 49 22.72 -10.95 9.87
CA ALA A 49 23.08 -10.89 8.45
C ALA A 49 21.86 -10.91 7.52
N LYS A 50 20.85 -11.75 7.80
CA LYS A 50 19.62 -11.80 7.00
C LYS A 50 18.84 -10.49 6.97
N LEU A 51 18.90 -9.69 8.02
CA LEU A 51 18.17 -8.41 8.11
C LEU A 51 18.82 -7.31 7.27
N VAL A 52 20.14 -7.37 7.08
CA VAL A 52 20.90 -6.31 6.39
C VAL A 52 21.29 -6.66 4.96
N THR A 53 21.08 -7.90 4.52
CA THR A 53 21.40 -8.33 3.15
C THR A 53 20.71 -7.46 2.09
N ASN A 54 19.44 -7.10 2.29
CA ASN A 54 18.71 -6.24 1.37
C ASN A 54 19.28 -4.82 1.32
N ILE A 55 19.81 -4.33 2.42
CA ILE A 55 20.41 -2.99 2.48
C ILE A 55 21.76 -2.96 1.74
N ILE A 56 22.53 -4.05 1.80
CA ILE A 56 23.73 -4.20 0.98
C ILE A 56 23.38 -4.16 -0.51
N TYR A 57 22.30 -4.85 -0.91
CA TYR A 57 21.79 -4.79 -2.28
C TYR A 57 21.43 -3.35 -2.68
N VAL A 58 20.76 -2.59 -1.81
CA VAL A 58 20.44 -1.18 -2.06
C VAL A 58 21.73 -0.37 -2.26
N GLY A 59 22.79 -0.62 -1.49
CA GLY A 59 24.08 0.01 -1.66
C GLY A 59 24.72 -0.26 -3.03
N VAL A 60 24.68 -1.52 -3.49
CA VAL A 60 25.16 -1.92 -4.83
C VAL A 60 24.36 -1.21 -5.92
N LEU A 61 23.02 -1.28 -5.81
CA LEU A 61 22.11 -0.66 -6.78
C LEU A 61 22.35 0.85 -6.87
N ALA A 62 22.53 1.50 -5.73
CA ALA A 62 22.78 2.93 -5.67
C ALA A 62 24.10 3.33 -6.34
N GLU A 63 25.14 2.53 -6.19
CA GLU A 63 26.42 2.80 -6.88
C GLU A 63 26.29 2.59 -8.39
N LEU A 64 25.66 1.51 -8.82
CA LEU A 64 25.44 1.23 -10.25
C LEU A 64 24.58 2.30 -10.92
N LEU A 65 23.58 2.83 -10.23
CA LEU A 65 22.67 3.84 -10.77
C LEU A 65 23.12 5.29 -10.54
N GLY A 66 24.19 5.53 -9.80
CA GLY A 66 24.70 6.87 -9.51
C GLY A 66 23.86 7.65 -8.49
N ILE A 67 23.15 6.96 -7.57
CA ILE A 67 22.31 7.61 -6.54
C ILE A 67 23.22 8.26 -5.49
N ASP A 68 22.91 9.53 -5.15
CA ASP A 68 23.65 10.30 -4.17
C ASP A 68 23.64 9.68 -2.77
N GLN A 69 24.79 9.68 -2.10
CA GLN A 69 24.97 9.10 -0.78
C GLN A 69 24.12 9.80 0.29
N ALA A 70 24.07 11.14 0.23
CA ALA A 70 23.32 11.91 1.24
C ALA A 70 21.80 11.64 1.16
N CYS A 71 21.29 11.39 -0.05
CA CYS A 71 19.90 10.98 -0.24
C CYS A 71 19.60 9.64 0.45
N LEU A 72 20.50 8.66 0.32
CA LEU A 72 20.35 7.35 0.95
C LEU A 72 20.43 7.42 2.47
N GLU A 73 21.40 8.15 3.00
CA GLU A 73 21.56 8.35 4.45
C GLU A 73 20.35 9.05 5.05
N SER A 74 19.84 10.07 4.37
CA SER A 74 18.61 10.76 4.76
C SER A 74 17.40 9.81 4.78
N ALA A 75 17.26 8.96 3.76
CA ALA A 75 16.18 7.97 3.69
C ALA A 75 16.26 6.94 4.82
N VAL A 76 17.46 6.42 5.11
CA VAL A 76 17.70 5.50 6.22
C VAL A 76 17.38 6.19 7.56
N ALA A 77 17.86 7.42 7.77
CA ALA A 77 17.58 8.16 9.00
C ALA A 77 16.08 8.39 9.23
N LYS A 78 15.33 8.69 8.16
CA LYS A 78 13.85 8.83 8.23
C LYS A 78 13.16 7.51 8.57
N GLN A 79 13.58 6.41 7.92
CA GLN A 79 12.98 5.08 8.12
C GLN A 79 13.17 4.56 9.54
N PHE A 80 14.34 4.80 10.14
CA PHE A 80 14.67 4.31 11.47
C PHE A 80 14.65 5.42 12.53
N LYS A 81 13.83 6.42 12.37
CA LYS A 81 13.71 7.58 13.25
C LYS A 81 13.66 7.19 14.74
N GLY A 82 14.55 7.76 15.54
CA GLY A 82 14.67 7.47 16.99
C GLY A 82 15.45 6.21 17.36
N LYS A 83 15.97 5.45 16.37
CA LYS A 83 16.75 4.22 16.62
C LYS A 83 18.17 4.37 16.06
N ALA A 84 19.02 5.15 16.73
CA ALA A 84 20.38 5.49 16.27
C ALA A 84 21.21 4.26 15.86
N THR A 85 21.22 3.19 16.66
CA THR A 85 21.94 1.94 16.34
C THR A 85 21.44 1.28 15.05
N ALA A 86 20.12 1.35 14.77
CA ALA A 86 19.59 0.80 13.54
C ALA A 86 19.99 1.66 12.33
N VAL A 87 20.00 2.97 12.46
CA VAL A 87 20.50 3.90 11.41
C VAL A 87 21.96 3.61 11.08
N GLU A 88 22.85 3.57 12.08
CA GLU A 88 24.27 3.28 11.91
C GLU A 88 24.53 1.94 11.23
N LEU A 89 23.82 0.89 11.68
CA LEU A 89 23.91 -0.45 11.11
C LEU A 89 23.54 -0.47 9.61
N ASN A 90 22.45 0.22 9.24
CA ASN A 90 22.00 0.24 7.86
C ASN A 90 22.89 1.12 6.97
N ILE A 91 23.41 2.24 7.47
CA ILE A 91 24.41 3.04 6.77
C ILE A 91 25.69 2.23 6.51
N THR A 92 26.17 1.47 7.50
CA THR A 92 27.31 0.57 7.34
C THR A 92 27.03 -0.50 6.27
N ALA A 93 25.84 -1.08 6.25
CA ALA A 93 25.47 -2.07 5.23
C ALA A 93 25.39 -1.48 3.81
N LEU A 94 24.85 -0.27 3.67
CA LEU A 94 24.87 0.50 2.41
C LEU A 94 26.31 0.71 1.92
N GLY A 95 27.19 1.17 2.81
CA GLY A 95 28.60 1.40 2.51
C GLY A 95 29.28 0.14 1.98
N LEU A 96 29.12 -0.99 2.65
CA LEU A 96 29.70 -2.26 2.20
C LEU A 96 29.24 -2.67 0.79
N GLY A 97 27.98 -2.44 0.47
CA GLY A 97 27.46 -2.71 -0.88
C GLY A 97 28.09 -1.80 -1.93
N ARG A 98 28.19 -0.51 -1.66
CA ARG A 98 28.82 0.48 -2.54
C ARG A 98 30.31 0.20 -2.74
N ASP A 99 31.04 -0.03 -1.66
CA ASP A 99 32.49 -0.28 -1.72
C ASP A 99 32.79 -1.55 -2.51
N HIS A 100 32.03 -2.62 -2.28
CA HIS A 100 32.14 -3.84 -3.07
C HIS A 100 31.89 -3.58 -4.56
N CYS A 101 30.89 -2.77 -4.89
CA CYS A 101 30.59 -2.42 -6.28
C CYS A 101 31.77 -1.68 -6.92
N LYS A 102 32.32 -0.66 -6.26
CA LYS A 102 33.46 0.13 -6.74
C LYS A 102 34.72 -0.72 -6.95
N GLU A 103 34.97 -1.64 -6.04
CA GLU A 103 36.20 -2.44 -6.03
C GLU A 103 36.16 -3.64 -6.98
N HIS A 104 35.00 -4.21 -7.21
CA HIS A 104 34.88 -5.54 -7.84
C HIS A 104 33.96 -5.57 -9.08
N LEU A 105 33.17 -4.54 -9.34
CA LEU A 105 32.28 -4.53 -10.48
C LEU A 105 32.68 -3.42 -11.47
N THR A 106 32.55 -3.76 -12.75
CA THR A 106 32.69 -2.75 -13.82
C THR A 106 31.33 -2.53 -14.44
N LYS A 107 30.81 -1.31 -14.32
CA LYS A 107 29.51 -0.96 -14.92
C LYS A 107 29.60 -1.02 -16.44
N SER A 108 28.70 -1.80 -17.05
CA SER A 108 28.61 -1.99 -18.51
C SER A 108 27.23 -1.72 -19.08
N ASP A 109 26.24 -1.49 -18.22
CA ASP A 109 24.88 -1.12 -18.62
C ASP A 109 24.71 0.42 -18.73
N PRO A 110 23.73 0.93 -19.49
CA PRO A 110 23.51 2.36 -19.67
C PRO A 110 22.61 2.99 -18.59
N TYR A 111 22.09 2.23 -17.62
CA TYR A 111 21.09 2.71 -16.69
C TYR A 111 21.68 3.62 -15.62
N ALA A 112 21.10 4.80 -15.44
CA ALA A 112 21.44 5.76 -14.40
C ALA A 112 20.20 6.47 -13.90
N VAL A 113 20.28 6.96 -12.66
CA VAL A 113 19.27 7.85 -12.06
C VAL A 113 19.86 9.24 -11.98
N GLU A 114 19.23 10.19 -12.65
CA GLU A 114 19.65 11.59 -12.63
C GLU A 114 18.63 12.45 -11.87
N PRO A 115 19.08 13.39 -11.04
CA PRO A 115 18.21 14.38 -10.44
C PRO A 115 17.47 15.17 -11.51
N ARG A 116 16.16 15.35 -11.35
CA ARG A 116 15.37 16.23 -12.20
C ARG A 116 14.92 17.44 -11.42
N GLU A 117 14.99 18.62 -12.02
CA GLU A 117 14.30 19.79 -11.52
C GLU A 117 12.81 19.64 -11.81
N VAL A 118 12.00 19.57 -10.77
CA VAL A 118 10.55 19.50 -10.87
C VAL A 118 10.01 20.91 -10.65
N THR A 119 9.36 21.47 -11.68
CA THR A 119 8.75 22.81 -11.60
C THR A 119 7.51 22.85 -10.73
N THR A 120 6.83 21.71 -10.58
CA THR A 120 5.64 21.54 -9.71
C THR A 120 6.01 20.64 -8.55
N PRO A 121 5.91 21.12 -7.30
CA PRO A 121 6.12 20.27 -6.14
C PRO A 121 5.23 19.02 -6.20
N GLN A 122 5.81 17.86 -5.96
CA GLN A 122 5.11 16.58 -5.88
C GLN A 122 5.50 15.85 -4.61
N PHE A 123 4.60 15.03 -4.12
CA PHE A 123 4.88 14.08 -3.04
C PHE A 123 4.50 12.66 -3.48
N PHE A 124 5.05 11.68 -2.80
CA PHE A 124 4.73 10.27 -3.06
C PHE A 124 3.75 9.78 -2.00
N ILE A 125 2.65 9.18 -2.46
CA ILE A 125 1.60 8.62 -1.60
C ILE A 125 1.07 7.31 -2.19
N GLU A 126 0.65 6.40 -1.33
CA GLU A 126 -0.04 5.17 -1.71
C GLU A 126 -1.53 5.46 -1.91
N GLY A 127 -2.21 4.74 -2.83
CA GLY A 127 -3.65 4.89 -3.02
C GLY A 127 -4.46 4.62 -1.75
N ASN A 128 -4.04 3.61 -0.97
CA ASN A 128 -4.66 3.30 0.31
C ASN A 128 -4.50 4.44 1.33
N GLU A 129 -3.34 5.08 1.38
CA GLU A 129 -3.09 6.23 2.25
C GLU A 129 -3.91 7.45 1.79
N ALA A 130 -4.04 7.66 0.49
CA ALA A 130 -4.87 8.72 -0.08
C ALA A 130 -6.37 8.50 0.23
N ALA A 131 -6.88 7.28 0.07
CA ALA A 131 -8.25 6.92 0.43
C ALA A 131 -8.51 7.07 1.94
N ALA A 132 -7.53 6.69 2.77
CA ALA A 132 -7.59 6.90 4.22
C ALA A 132 -7.71 8.38 4.59
N LEU A 133 -6.89 9.23 3.97
CA LEU A 133 -6.98 10.67 4.17
C LEU A 133 -8.33 11.22 3.70
N GLY A 134 -8.80 10.80 2.52
CA GLY A 134 -10.12 11.15 2.00
C GLY A 134 -11.25 10.77 2.96
N SER A 135 -11.18 9.58 3.56
CA SER A 135 -12.18 9.11 4.53
C SER A 135 -12.27 10.00 5.77
N HIS A 136 -11.16 10.58 6.24
CA HIS A 136 -11.20 11.57 7.32
C HIS A 136 -11.95 12.85 6.91
N TYR A 137 -11.72 13.33 5.70
CA TYR A 137 -12.46 14.49 5.14
C TYR A 137 -13.92 14.13 4.86
N GLY A 138 -14.22 12.87 4.56
CA GLY A 138 -15.58 12.34 4.51
C GLY A 138 -16.23 12.17 5.88
N GLY A 139 -15.57 12.54 6.96
CA GLY A 139 -16.15 12.53 8.30
C GLY A 139 -16.38 11.14 8.89
N VAL A 140 -15.57 10.16 8.56
CA VAL A 140 -15.65 8.80 9.14
C VAL A 140 -15.68 8.86 10.67
N GLN A 141 -16.62 8.14 11.30
CA GLN A 141 -16.79 8.08 12.74
C GLN A 141 -16.50 6.70 13.32
N LEU A 142 -16.65 5.66 12.50
CA LEU A 142 -16.29 4.29 12.84
C LEU A 142 -15.51 3.65 11.71
N LEU A 143 -14.31 3.16 12.01
CA LEU A 143 -13.61 2.16 11.23
C LEU A 143 -13.72 0.81 11.96
N ALA A 144 -14.46 -0.13 11.41
CA ALA A 144 -14.44 -1.52 11.86
C ALA A 144 -13.83 -2.38 10.76
N TRP A 145 -12.76 -3.14 11.06
CA TRP A 145 -12.00 -3.83 10.04
C TRP A 145 -11.39 -5.14 10.54
N TYR A 146 -11.02 -6.00 9.61
CA TYR A 146 -10.25 -7.21 9.88
C TYR A 146 -9.03 -7.24 8.97
N PRO A 147 -7.81 -7.55 9.49
CA PRO A 147 -6.59 -7.47 8.70
C PRO A 147 -6.57 -8.42 7.51
N ILE A 148 -6.45 -7.86 6.32
CA ILE A 148 -6.30 -8.61 5.08
C ILE A 148 -5.47 -7.80 4.07
N THR A 149 -4.46 -8.44 3.46
CA THR A 149 -3.68 -7.84 2.37
C THR A 149 -4.53 -7.78 1.09
N PRO A 150 -4.54 -6.65 0.35
CA PRO A 150 -3.73 -5.43 0.53
C PRO A 150 -4.42 -4.29 1.27
N SER A 151 -5.61 -4.46 1.84
CA SER A 151 -6.42 -3.38 2.43
C SER A 151 -5.95 -2.91 3.81
N SER A 152 -5.11 -3.69 4.52
CA SER A 152 -4.66 -3.33 5.88
C SER A 152 -3.98 -1.96 5.93
N SER A 153 -3.21 -1.58 4.91
CA SER A 153 -2.55 -0.27 4.86
C SER A 153 -3.54 0.90 4.75
N LEU A 154 -4.75 0.69 4.21
CA LEU A 154 -5.80 1.71 4.25
C LEU A 154 -6.28 1.93 5.69
N ALA A 155 -6.60 0.86 6.42
CA ALA A 155 -7.01 0.95 7.82
C ALA A 155 -5.90 1.55 8.70
N GLU A 156 -4.66 1.14 8.51
CA GLU A 156 -3.49 1.68 9.20
C GLU A 156 -3.28 3.17 8.85
N GLY A 157 -3.52 3.56 7.61
CA GLY A 157 -3.53 4.95 7.15
C GLY A 157 -4.55 5.79 7.92
N ILE A 158 -5.80 5.33 8.03
CA ILE A 158 -6.84 6.00 8.85
C ILE A 158 -6.34 6.18 10.28
N ILE A 159 -5.84 5.12 10.90
CA ILE A 159 -5.34 5.17 12.28
C ILE A 159 -4.21 6.20 12.43
N SER A 160 -3.31 6.27 11.47
CA SER A 160 -2.13 7.15 11.50
C SER A 160 -2.49 8.65 11.47
N TYR A 161 -3.62 9.00 10.86
CA TYR A 161 -4.09 10.39 10.76
C TYR A 161 -4.91 10.85 11.97
N ILE A 162 -5.42 9.94 12.83
CA ILE A 162 -6.23 10.30 14.00
C ILE A 162 -5.58 11.37 14.88
N PRO A 163 -4.28 11.27 15.27
CA PRO A 163 -3.66 12.25 16.14
C PRO A 163 -3.61 13.68 15.59
N ARG A 164 -3.77 13.83 14.27
CA ARG A 164 -3.70 15.13 13.60
C ARG A 164 -5.05 15.67 13.20
N LEU A 165 -6.00 14.80 12.88
CA LEU A 165 -7.25 15.22 12.24
C LEU A 165 -8.50 14.92 13.09
N ARG A 166 -8.40 14.01 14.05
CA ARG A 166 -9.56 13.47 14.74
C ARG A 166 -9.41 13.41 16.26
N THR A 167 -8.68 14.37 16.83
CA THR A 167 -8.56 14.55 18.28
C THR A 167 -9.17 15.89 18.68
N ASP A 168 -9.79 15.91 19.85
CA ASP A 168 -10.22 17.13 20.52
C ASP A 168 -9.05 17.85 21.22
N ASP A 169 -9.33 19.01 21.84
CA ASP A 169 -8.33 19.82 22.54
C ASP A 169 -7.74 19.09 23.76
N GLU A 170 -8.41 18.05 24.26
CA GLU A 170 -7.99 17.21 25.37
C GLU A 170 -7.16 16.00 24.90
N GLY A 171 -7.04 15.81 23.59
CA GLY A 171 -6.30 14.69 22.96
C GLY A 171 -7.10 13.40 22.81
N ASN A 172 -8.41 13.41 23.07
CA ASN A 172 -9.27 12.25 22.86
C ASN A 172 -9.66 12.12 21.40
N ALA A 173 -9.66 10.89 20.88
CA ALA A 173 -10.14 10.63 19.52
C ALA A 173 -11.66 10.82 19.42
N ASN A 174 -12.12 11.54 18.39
CA ASN A 174 -13.52 11.75 18.09
C ASN A 174 -14.07 10.75 17.05
N MET A 175 -13.40 9.62 16.88
CA MET A 175 -13.83 8.48 16.08
C MET A 175 -13.42 7.16 16.76
N ALA A 176 -14.14 6.09 16.46
CA ALA A 176 -13.82 4.76 16.96
C ALA A 176 -13.08 3.94 15.89
N VAL A 177 -12.11 3.14 16.34
CA VAL A 177 -11.43 2.13 15.51
C VAL A 177 -11.52 0.79 16.21
N ILE A 178 -12.07 -0.21 15.52
CA ILE A 178 -12.25 -1.55 16.05
C ILE A 178 -11.66 -2.55 15.07
N GLN A 179 -10.65 -3.30 15.51
CA GLN A 179 -10.27 -4.53 14.83
C GLN A 179 -11.24 -5.61 15.28
N ALA A 180 -12.09 -6.04 14.34
CA ALA A 180 -13.12 -7.04 14.60
C ALA A 180 -12.53 -8.46 14.65
N GLU A 181 -13.33 -9.43 15.07
CA GLU A 181 -12.96 -10.86 15.09
C GLU A 181 -12.86 -11.44 13.69
N ASP A 182 -13.68 -10.96 12.77
CA ASP A 182 -13.72 -11.33 11.36
C ASP A 182 -14.39 -10.24 10.52
N GLU A 183 -14.49 -10.48 9.21
CA GLU A 183 -15.11 -9.54 8.27
C GLU A 183 -16.62 -9.40 8.50
N LEU A 184 -17.31 -10.46 8.92
CA LEU A 184 -18.75 -10.38 9.21
C LEU A 184 -19.00 -9.45 10.39
N ALA A 185 -18.24 -9.60 11.48
CA ALA A 185 -18.34 -8.71 12.63
C ALA A 185 -18.03 -7.26 12.25
N ALA A 186 -17.01 -7.04 11.40
CA ALA A 186 -16.68 -5.70 10.90
C ALA A 186 -17.85 -5.08 10.13
N ALA A 187 -18.46 -5.81 9.19
CA ALA A 187 -19.62 -5.37 8.44
C ALA A 187 -20.81 -5.04 9.35
N GLY A 188 -21.13 -5.93 10.29
CA GLY A 188 -22.21 -5.70 11.25
C GLY A 188 -22.03 -4.45 12.10
N MET A 189 -20.78 -4.14 12.53
CA MET A 189 -20.47 -2.91 13.27
C MET A 189 -20.64 -1.66 12.39
N VAL A 190 -20.23 -1.72 11.12
CA VAL A 190 -20.41 -0.62 10.15
C VAL A 190 -21.89 -0.33 9.95
N LEU A 191 -22.72 -1.37 9.75
CA LEU A 191 -24.17 -1.21 9.62
C LEU A 191 -24.78 -0.64 10.91
N GLY A 192 -24.36 -1.12 12.08
CA GLY A 192 -24.80 -0.58 13.36
C GLY A 192 -24.51 0.92 13.51
N ALA A 193 -23.35 1.37 13.05
CA ALA A 193 -23.01 2.79 13.02
C ALA A 193 -23.92 3.58 12.05
N GLY A 194 -24.13 3.08 10.82
CA GLY A 194 -25.02 3.70 9.85
C GLY A 194 -26.48 3.78 10.34
N TRP A 195 -26.96 2.70 10.95
CA TRP A 195 -28.30 2.67 11.57
C TRP A 195 -28.47 3.72 12.67
N ALA A 196 -27.41 3.99 13.43
CA ALA A 196 -27.38 5.01 14.47
C ALA A 196 -27.11 6.44 13.92
N GLY A 197 -27.01 6.62 12.61
CA GLY A 197 -26.72 7.90 11.96
C GLY A 197 -25.24 8.29 11.95
N GLY A 198 -24.34 7.35 12.19
CA GLY A 198 -22.89 7.54 12.13
C GLY A 198 -22.29 7.12 10.79
N ARG A 199 -21.23 7.77 10.35
CA ARG A 199 -20.46 7.38 9.14
C ARG A 199 -19.50 6.24 9.46
N GLY A 200 -19.92 5.01 9.14
CA GLY A 200 -19.15 3.79 9.33
C GLY A 200 -18.50 3.31 8.04
N MET A 201 -17.29 2.75 8.16
CA MET A 201 -16.62 2.07 7.05
C MET A 201 -15.86 0.82 7.47
N THR A 202 -15.64 -0.05 6.49
CA THR A 202 -14.67 -1.14 6.56
C THR A 202 -13.79 -1.16 5.32
N ALA A 203 -12.60 -1.73 5.46
CA ALA A 203 -11.68 -1.98 4.34
C ALA A 203 -11.32 -3.47 4.33
N THR A 204 -11.41 -4.07 3.16
CA THR A 204 -11.19 -5.51 2.96
C THR A 204 -10.67 -5.82 1.56
N SER A 205 -10.68 -7.07 1.16
CA SER A 205 -10.38 -7.56 -0.19
C SER A 205 -11.47 -8.57 -0.59
N GLY A 206 -11.49 -9.03 -1.82
CA GLY A 206 -12.49 -9.92 -2.36
C GLY A 206 -12.97 -11.06 -1.44
N PRO A 207 -12.07 -11.79 -0.73
CA PRO A 207 -12.51 -12.81 0.24
C PRO A 207 -13.42 -12.26 1.34
N GLY A 208 -13.12 -11.08 1.88
CA GLY A 208 -13.93 -10.44 2.89
C GLY A 208 -15.27 -9.96 2.34
N ILE A 209 -15.29 -9.39 1.13
CA ILE A 209 -16.54 -9.04 0.44
C ILE A 209 -17.44 -10.27 0.29
N SER A 210 -16.88 -11.42 -0.08
CA SER A 210 -17.63 -12.67 -0.17
C SER A 210 -18.30 -13.05 1.16
N LEU A 211 -17.61 -12.85 2.28
CA LEU A 211 -18.16 -13.13 3.62
C LEU A 211 -19.22 -12.11 4.05
N MET A 212 -19.09 -10.85 3.62
CA MET A 212 -19.99 -9.76 4.03
C MET A 212 -21.32 -9.70 3.26
N GLN A 213 -21.55 -10.58 2.27
CA GLN A 213 -22.67 -10.48 1.33
C GLN A 213 -24.04 -10.34 2.00
N GLU A 214 -24.29 -11.05 3.09
CA GLU A 214 -25.57 -10.94 3.81
C GLU A 214 -25.75 -9.57 4.47
N PHE A 215 -24.71 -9.02 5.10
CA PHE A 215 -24.77 -7.67 5.67
C PHE A 215 -24.89 -6.60 4.57
N ILE A 216 -24.23 -6.76 3.43
CA ILE A 216 -24.36 -5.87 2.28
C ILE A 216 -25.82 -5.85 1.80
N GLY A 217 -26.44 -7.05 1.65
CA GLY A 217 -27.85 -7.17 1.30
C GLY A 217 -28.79 -6.55 2.34
N LEU A 218 -28.50 -6.73 3.62
CA LEU A 218 -29.25 -6.07 4.70
C LEU A 218 -29.14 -4.54 4.62
N ALA A 219 -27.93 -4.01 4.39
CA ALA A 219 -27.73 -2.58 4.25
C ALA A 219 -28.52 -1.99 3.07
N TYR A 220 -28.56 -2.70 1.94
CA TYR A 220 -29.34 -2.32 0.77
C TYR A 220 -30.86 -2.34 1.07
N PHE A 221 -31.36 -3.43 1.66
CA PHE A 221 -32.79 -3.60 1.95
C PHE A 221 -33.31 -2.65 3.01
N ALA A 222 -32.50 -2.39 4.05
CA ALA A 222 -32.89 -1.55 5.19
C ALA A 222 -32.46 -0.08 5.02
N GLU A 223 -31.96 0.29 3.85
CA GLU A 223 -31.52 1.66 3.51
C GLU A 223 -30.51 2.22 4.53
N ILE A 224 -29.47 1.41 4.86
CA ILE A 224 -28.44 1.77 5.84
C ILE A 224 -27.21 2.33 5.13
N PRO A 225 -26.87 3.61 5.31
CA PRO A 225 -25.65 4.21 4.78
C PRO A 225 -24.40 3.49 5.33
N SER A 226 -23.55 3.00 4.45
CA SER A 226 -22.33 2.28 4.84
C SER A 226 -21.28 2.33 3.73
N VAL A 227 -20.01 2.35 4.09
CA VAL A 227 -18.91 2.39 3.12
C VAL A 227 -18.06 1.13 3.26
N PHE A 228 -17.88 0.45 2.14
CA PHE A 228 -17.01 -0.72 2.02
C PHE A 228 -15.90 -0.41 1.04
N TRP A 229 -14.64 -0.59 1.43
CA TRP A 229 -13.51 -0.42 0.53
C TRP A 229 -12.90 -1.77 0.20
N ASP A 230 -12.98 -2.17 -1.06
CA ASP A 230 -12.36 -3.38 -1.59
C ASP A 230 -11.03 -3.03 -2.27
N VAL A 231 -9.93 -3.51 -1.71
CA VAL A 231 -8.62 -3.45 -2.37
C VAL A 231 -8.37 -4.81 -3.00
N VAL A 232 -8.62 -4.90 -4.30
CA VAL A 232 -8.68 -6.15 -5.05
C VAL A 232 -7.32 -6.84 -5.14
N ARG A 233 -7.33 -8.15 -5.03
CA ARG A 233 -6.19 -9.04 -5.25
C ARG A 233 -6.59 -10.24 -6.09
N VAL A 234 -5.61 -10.99 -6.60
CA VAL A 234 -5.87 -12.19 -7.41
C VAL A 234 -6.71 -13.21 -6.64
N GLY A 235 -7.88 -13.52 -7.20
CA GLY A 235 -8.79 -14.58 -6.80
C GLY A 235 -8.77 -15.76 -7.77
N PRO A 236 -9.71 -16.71 -7.67
CA PRO A 236 -10.80 -16.80 -6.66
C PRO A 236 -10.34 -17.28 -5.28
N SER A 237 -11.28 -17.26 -4.31
CA SER A 237 -11.07 -17.64 -2.90
C SER A 237 -9.97 -16.79 -2.25
N THR A 238 -9.15 -17.34 -1.37
CA THR A 238 -8.04 -16.63 -0.72
C THR A 238 -7.03 -16.09 -1.75
N GLY A 239 -6.89 -16.76 -2.89
CA GLY A 239 -6.12 -16.31 -4.04
C GLY A 239 -4.63 -16.09 -3.76
N LEU A 240 -4.08 -15.06 -4.38
CA LEU A 240 -2.69 -14.65 -4.23
C LEU A 240 -2.61 -13.24 -3.59
N PRO A 241 -2.39 -13.14 -2.28
CA PRO A 241 -2.51 -11.88 -1.52
C PRO A 241 -1.65 -10.74 -2.01
N THR A 242 -0.54 -11.03 -2.68
CA THR A 242 0.45 -10.05 -3.15
C THR A 242 0.53 -9.96 -4.68
N ARG A 243 -0.55 -10.32 -5.35
CA ARG A 243 -0.67 -10.19 -6.81
C ARG A 243 -1.87 -9.34 -7.16
N THR A 244 -1.66 -8.37 -8.05
CA THR A 244 -2.70 -7.48 -8.51
C THR A 244 -3.64 -8.17 -9.50
N GLN A 245 -4.89 -7.78 -9.45
CA GLN A 245 -5.93 -8.15 -10.41
C GLN A 245 -7.00 -7.05 -10.40
N GLN A 246 -7.63 -6.83 -11.55
CA GLN A 246 -8.84 -6.02 -11.64
C GLN A 246 -10.03 -6.95 -11.87
N SER A 247 -10.63 -7.38 -10.78
CA SER A 247 -11.79 -8.27 -10.75
C SER A 247 -12.81 -7.73 -9.75
N ASP A 248 -13.72 -8.58 -9.30
CA ASP A 248 -14.72 -8.30 -8.25
C ASP A 248 -15.77 -7.24 -8.62
N ILE A 249 -15.69 -6.59 -9.79
CA ILE A 249 -16.63 -5.55 -10.24
C ILE A 249 -18.08 -6.04 -10.20
N SER A 250 -18.35 -7.19 -10.84
CA SER A 250 -19.70 -7.78 -10.85
C SER A 250 -20.15 -8.20 -9.46
N MET A 251 -19.22 -8.74 -8.64
CA MET A 251 -19.51 -9.13 -7.27
C MET A 251 -19.87 -7.92 -6.40
N LEU A 252 -19.24 -6.78 -6.60
CA LEU A 252 -19.56 -5.54 -5.89
C LEU A 252 -20.85 -4.92 -6.42
N TYR A 253 -21.00 -4.86 -7.73
CA TYR A 253 -22.15 -4.21 -8.36
C TYR A 253 -23.47 -4.97 -8.13
N GLU A 254 -23.45 -6.31 -8.22
CA GLU A 254 -24.61 -7.20 -8.07
C GLU A 254 -24.58 -7.96 -6.74
N GLY A 255 -23.79 -7.52 -5.78
CA GLY A 255 -23.52 -8.23 -4.53
C GLY A 255 -24.78 -8.50 -3.71
N SER A 256 -24.82 -9.68 -3.03
CA SER A 256 -25.96 -10.24 -2.33
C SER A 256 -26.98 -10.90 -3.29
N HIS A 257 -28.10 -11.33 -2.77
CA HIS A 257 -29.22 -11.90 -3.54
C HIS A 257 -30.35 -10.87 -3.67
N GLY A 258 -31.30 -11.10 -4.59
CA GLY A 258 -32.51 -10.30 -4.69
C GLY A 258 -32.38 -9.05 -5.59
N ASP A 259 -31.62 -9.15 -6.68
CA ASP A 259 -31.55 -8.12 -7.74
C ASP A 259 -31.00 -6.77 -7.24
N THR A 260 -29.99 -6.80 -6.40
CA THR A 260 -29.30 -5.61 -5.90
C THR A 260 -28.44 -4.93 -6.99
N GLN A 261 -28.30 -3.62 -6.90
CA GLN A 261 -27.36 -2.83 -7.71
C GLN A 261 -26.73 -1.76 -6.83
N HIS A 262 -25.41 -1.86 -6.64
CA HIS A 262 -24.68 -0.99 -5.73
C HIS A 262 -23.91 0.11 -6.46
N ILE A 263 -23.65 1.21 -5.76
CA ILE A 263 -22.75 2.25 -6.22
C ILE A 263 -21.31 1.76 -6.01
N VAL A 264 -20.53 1.69 -7.10
CA VAL A 264 -19.12 1.30 -7.07
C VAL A 264 -18.25 2.43 -7.62
N LEU A 265 -17.37 2.97 -6.82
CA LEU A 265 -16.43 4.03 -7.13
C LEU A 265 -15.07 3.40 -7.42
N ILE A 266 -14.58 3.52 -8.66
CA ILE A 266 -13.35 2.85 -9.12
C ILE A 266 -12.30 3.93 -9.42
N PRO A 267 -11.40 4.27 -8.47
CA PRO A 267 -10.34 5.23 -8.70
C PRO A 267 -9.29 4.66 -9.65
N GLY A 268 -8.78 5.48 -10.55
CA GLY A 268 -7.65 5.18 -11.43
C GLY A 268 -6.36 5.90 -11.02
N THR A 269 -6.43 6.85 -10.07
CA THR A 269 -5.29 7.62 -9.56
C THR A 269 -5.37 7.80 -8.05
N VAL A 270 -4.27 8.23 -7.43
CA VAL A 270 -4.25 8.51 -5.99
C VAL A 270 -5.10 9.74 -5.63
N GLU A 271 -5.25 10.68 -6.55
CA GLU A 271 -6.14 11.82 -6.41
C GLU A 271 -7.61 11.37 -6.32
N GLU A 272 -8.00 10.43 -7.19
CA GLU A 272 -9.34 9.83 -7.15
C GLU A 272 -9.52 8.92 -5.93
N CYS A 273 -8.48 8.24 -5.45
CA CYS A 273 -8.56 7.52 -4.17
C CYS A 273 -8.91 8.46 -3.02
N PHE A 274 -8.29 9.64 -2.97
CA PHE A 274 -8.65 10.67 -2.00
C PHE A 274 -10.08 11.16 -2.19
N GLU A 275 -10.45 11.53 -3.42
CA GLU A 275 -11.77 12.06 -3.75
C GLU A 275 -12.88 11.07 -3.41
N TYR A 276 -12.75 9.81 -3.82
CA TYR A 276 -13.75 8.79 -3.55
C TYR A 276 -13.74 8.36 -2.07
N GLY A 277 -12.61 8.53 -1.38
CA GLY A 277 -12.54 8.34 0.06
C GLY A 277 -13.54 9.19 0.84
N TRP A 278 -13.77 10.45 0.45
CA TRP A 278 -14.77 11.30 1.09
C TRP A 278 -16.14 11.23 0.43
N ARG A 279 -16.23 11.15 -0.92
CA ARG A 279 -17.51 11.10 -1.63
C ARG A 279 -18.34 9.86 -1.33
N ALA A 280 -17.67 8.73 -1.01
CA ALA A 280 -18.36 7.50 -0.68
C ALA A 280 -19.35 7.68 0.47
N PHE A 281 -18.99 8.45 1.49
CA PHE A 281 -19.88 8.72 2.63
C PHE A 281 -21.05 9.61 2.24
N ASP A 282 -20.80 10.65 1.44
CA ASP A 282 -21.86 11.55 0.97
C ASP A 282 -22.87 10.80 0.09
N TYR A 283 -22.38 9.92 -0.81
CA TYR A 283 -23.27 9.08 -1.62
C TYR A 283 -24.02 8.06 -0.78
N ALA A 284 -23.37 7.44 0.21
CA ALA A 284 -24.04 6.49 1.08
C ALA A 284 -25.20 7.15 1.84
N GLU A 285 -25.01 8.31 2.41
CA GLU A 285 -26.06 9.04 3.13
C GLU A 285 -27.09 9.64 2.18
N ARG A 286 -26.69 10.23 1.06
CA ARG A 286 -27.62 10.81 0.10
C ARG A 286 -28.57 9.79 -0.50
N PHE A 287 -28.08 8.58 -0.81
CA PHE A 287 -28.87 7.55 -1.44
C PHE A 287 -29.36 6.48 -0.46
N GLN A 288 -28.99 6.58 0.82
CA GLN A 288 -29.37 5.63 1.88
C GLN A 288 -29.05 4.19 1.46
N THR A 289 -27.80 3.91 1.10
CA THR A 289 -27.39 2.63 0.52
C THR A 289 -25.92 2.32 0.84
N PRO A 290 -25.48 1.07 0.79
CA PRO A 290 -24.06 0.76 0.82
C PRO A 290 -23.36 1.31 -0.43
N VAL A 291 -22.16 1.88 -0.26
CA VAL A 291 -21.29 2.38 -1.33
C VAL A 291 -19.94 1.70 -1.24
N PHE A 292 -19.43 1.26 -2.38
CA PHE A 292 -18.14 0.60 -2.49
C PHE A 292 -17.10 1.55 -3.09
N GLY A 293 -15.94 1.65 -2.43
CA GLY A 293 -14.69 2.06 -3.08
C GLY A 293 -13.97 0.80 -3.54
N MET A 294 -13.48 0.76 -4.77
CA MET A 294 -12.78 -0.40 -5.31
C MET A 294 -11.47 0.04 -5.96
N SER A 295 -10.36 -0.29 -5.33
CA SER A 295 -9.03 -0.15 -5.89
C SER A 295 -8.37 -1.52 -6.04
N ASP A 296 -7.16 -1.56 -6.54
CA ASP A 296 -6.37 -2.78 -6.60
C ASP A 296 -5.05 -2.66 -5.79
N LEU A 297 -4.31 -3.77 -5.71
CA LEU A 297 -3.05 -3.84 -5.00
C LEU A 297 -2.02 -2.83 -5.53
N ASP A 298 -1.92 -2.67 -6.86
CA ASP A 298 -0.91 -1.78 -7.45
C ASP A 298 -1.20 -0.32 -7.15
N LEU A 299 -2.44 0.14 -7.37
CA LEU A 299 -2.84 1.49 -7.01
C LEU A 299 -2.77 1.70 -5.49
N GLY A 300 -3.23 0.71 -4.73
CA GLY A 300 -3.36 0.79 -3.27
C GLY A 300 -2.04 0.84 -2.52
N MET A 301 -1.05 0.02 -2.91
CA MET A 301 0.17 -0.20 -2.14
C MET A 301 1.45 0.35 -2.77
N ASN A 302 1.45 0.72 -4.05
CA ASN A 302 2.59 1.39 -4.66
C ASN A 302 2.54 2.90 -4.37
N ARG A 303 3.71 3.52 -4.38
CA ARG A 303 3.84 4.97 -4.21
C ARG A 303 3.79 5.68 -5.54
N TRP A 304 2.84 6.59 -5.68
CA TRP A 304 2.59 7.38 -6.87
C TRP A 304 2.94 8.85 -6.62
N ALA A 305 3.46 9.51 -7.64
CA ALA A 305 3.70 10.94 -7.58
C ALA A 305 2.37 11.70 -7.67
N CYS A 306 2.12 12.59 -6.72
CA CYS A 306 0.90 13.38 -6.61
C CYS A 306 1.25 14.86 -6.48
N SER A 307 0.53 15.72 -7.19
CA SER A 307 0.73 17.18 -7.12
C SER A 307 -0.10 17.86 -6.02
N GLY A 308 -1.05 17.14 -5.43
CA GLY A 308 -1.92 17.61 -4.36
C GLY A 308 -3.35 17.11 -4.52
N PHE A 309 -4.15 17.33 -3.50
CA PHE A 309 -5.56 16.95 -3.49
C PHE A 309 -6.47 18.18 -3.54
N THR A 310 -7.63 18.03 -4.17
CA THR A 310 -8.72 18.98 -4.08
C THR A 310 -9.55 18.60 -2.85
N TYR A 311 -9.43 19.40 -1.81
CA TYR A 311 -10.17 19.19 -0.56
C TYR A 311 -11.64 19.60 -0.73
N PRO A 312 -12.59 18.89 -0.08
CA PRO A 312 -13.99 19.30 -0.11
C PRO A 312 -14.16 20.68 0.54
N ASP A 313 -14.83 21.58 -0.16
CA ASP A 313 -15.14 22.95 0.27
C ASP A 313 -16.61 23.14 0.65
N GLN A 314 -17.39 22.08 0.55
CA GLN A 314 -18.80 22.03 0.88
C GLN A 314 -19.03 21.27 2.20
N PRO A 315 -20.10 21.60 2.94
CA PRO A 315 -20.54 20.77 4.06
C PRO A 315 -20.78 19.33 3.62
N MET A 316 -20.58 18.40 4.55
CA MET A 316 -20.92 16.98 4.32
C MET A 316 -22.38 16.84 3.89
N ASP A 317 -22.63 16.12 2.80
CA ASP A 317 -23.98 15.80 2.36
C ASP A 317 -24.53 14.66 3.25
N ARG A 318 -25.57 14.99 4.02
CA ARG A 318 -26.20 14.07 4.96
C ARG A 318 -27.52 13.48 4.42
N GLY A 319 -27.85 13.75 3.15
CA GLY A 319 -29.08 13.32 2.52
C GLY A 319 -30.29 14.23 2.71
#